data_36a07c574223f7501cabca60ae24a53c
#
_entry.id   36a07c574223f7501cabca60ae24a53c
#
_cell.length_a   1.000
_cell.length_b   1.000
_cell.length_c   1.000
_cell.angle_alpha   90.00
_cell.angle_beta   90.00
_cell.angle_gamma   90.00
#
_symmetry.space_group_name_H-M   'P 1'
#
loop_
_entity.id
_entity.type
_entity.pdbx_description
1 polymer ?
#
loop_
_entity_poly.entity_id
_entity_poly.type
_entity_poly.pdbx_seq_one_letter_code
_entity_poly.pdbx_strand_id
1 'polypeptide(L)'
;MVVPSDSSGEKPKKRRRLRWTLLIVFGLLLLGLIWFGYTTHPEVTALRNIIHYKVVKALGGPRVRTDEPAGSISGTAQDNDGDPVAGATVLVASPLGHTYTAESGLDGQYQIADVPPGRYVPVAGKRGYDDALEQTCFAGLCFKQKASVRPGKQARDFDLTLSLAAPLSIDLDDSLVVRPAVEVEVEAPLPGKAQRTSLNFERDGLLVNDCHLYEPVEGEGPPAQTEGFPLLLLVLPGPVANWEFIPVPFAAEGFSVLACYPLRGLDIDEDAADLLTALEYVRQGRVPSRADGERLGLIGASFTSLHSYRLLGLTDDMDVTLVLGGMADGFRFRHDVEMGTAHTRPPFDQALMALGLPNSSPELYFRYSSIFHLEGMPPACLLHGIADELVPFSQGVQLAEEMERRAMPHQFYAYEGLTHYFATTADSATTQQMFQDALDCLRGYLAE
;
A
#
# COMPACT_ATOMS: atom_id res chain seq x y z
N MET A 1 -15.66 -23.62 89.15
CA MET A 1 -14.54 -23.08 88.34
C MET A 1 -14.77 -23.45 86.89
N VAL A 2 -15.25 -22.51 86.10
CA VAL A 2 -15.46 -22.70 84.67
C VAL A 2 -14.31 -21.94 83.99
N VAL A 3 -13.49 -22.68 83.17
CA VAL A 3 -12.42 -22.10 82.40
C VAL A 3 -13.02 -21.64 81.05
N PRO A 4 -12.86 -20.40 80.61
CA PRO A 4 -13.33 -19.97 79.31
C PRO A 4 -12.35 -20.45 78.25
N SER A 5 -12.88 -21.14 77.24
CA SER A 5 -12.13 -21.54 76.01
C SER A 5 -11.85 -20.32 75.14
N ASP A 6 -10.58 -20.05 74.93
CA ASP A 6 -10.06 -19.00 74.05
C ASP A 6 -10.22 -19.44 72.61
N SER A 7 -11.15 -18.83 71.87
CA SER A 7 -11.38 -19.06 70.45
C SER A 7 -10.99 -17.80 69.62
N SER A 8 -9.72 -17.42 69.69
CA SER A 8 -9.22 -16.31 68.91
C SER A 8 -7.92 -16.69 68.19
N GLY A 9 -7.94 -17.00 66.92
CA GLY A 9 -6.64 -17.09 66.30
C GLY A 9 -6.49 -17.51 64.84
N GLU A 10 -7.50 -17.48 63.96
CA GLU A 10 -7.20 -17.87 62.54
C GLU A 10 -7.72 -16.92 61.43
N LYS A 11 -8.33 -15.80 61.73
CA LYS A 11 -8.90 -14.91 60.72
C LYS A 11 -7.93 -13.96 59.99
N PRO A 12 -6.75 -13.53 60.49
CA PRO A 12 -5.91 -12.55 59.79
C PRO A 12 -5.08 -13.11 58.65
N LYS A 13 -4.66 -14.38 58.64
CA LYS A 13 -3.82 -14.97 57.59
C LYS A 13 -4.55 -15.15 56.28
N LYS A 14 -5.84 -15.53 56.27
CA LYS A 14 -6.66 -15.71 55.04
C LYS A 14 -6.90 -14.37 54.32
N ARG A 15 -7.18 -13.28 55.03
CA ARG A 15 -7.39 -11.95 54.46
C ARG A 15 -6.11 -11.37 53.84
N ARG A 16 -4.94 -11.64 54.44
CA ARG A 16 -3.65 -11.19 53.91
C ARG A 16 -3.30 -11.95 52.62
N ARG A 17 -3.49 -13.26 52.56
CA ARG A 17 -3.28 -14.06 51.33
C ARG A 17 -4.23 -13.60 50.21
N LEU A 18 -5.51 -13.38 50.49
CA LEU A 18 -6.46 -12.91 49.48
C LEU A 18 -6.06 -11.53 48.93
N ARG A 19 -5.58 -10.60 49.77
CA ARG A 19 -5.07 -9.28 49.31
C ARG A 19 -3.87 -9.42 48.40
N TRP A 20 -2.90 -10.28 48.69
CA TRP A 20 -1.74 -10.53 47.85
C TRP A 20 -2.13 -11.20 46.52
N THR A 21 -3.04 -12.15 46.55
CA THR A 21 -3.58 -12.77 45.30
C THR A 21 -4.27 -11.74 44.42
N LEU A 22 -5.10 -10.87 44.98
CA LEU A 22 -5.78 -9.79 44.26
C LEU A 22 -4.77 -8.78 43.67
N LEU A 23 -3.71 -8.42 44.40
CA LEU A 23 -2.66 -7.53 43.92
C LEU A 23 -1.87 -8.19 42.76
N ILE A 24 -1.55 -9.48 42.87
CA ILE A 24 -0.87 -10.22 41.78
C ILE A 24 -1.77 -10.29 40.55
N VAL A 25 -3.04 -10.65 40.73
CA VAL A 25 -3.99 -10.72 39.58
C VAL A 25 -4.17 -9.33 38.97
N PHE A 26 -4.32 -8.29 39.76
CA PHE A 26 -4.39 -6.93 39.25
C PHE A 26 -3.11 -6.50 38.53
N GLY A 27 -1.94 -6.85 39.05
CA GLY A 27 -0.65 -6.61 38.42
C GLY A 27 -0.52 -7.32 37.05
N LEU A 28 -0.93 -8.59 36.98
CA LEU A 28 -0.94 -9.35 35.74
C LEU A 28 -1.91 -8.79 34.70
N LEU A 29 -3.10 -8.37 35.12
CA LEU A 29 -4.08 -7.70 34.26
C LEU A 29 -3.53 -6.37 33.73
N LEU A 30 -2.88 -5.58 34.58
CA LEU A 30 -2.26 -4.32 34.18
C LEU A 30 -1.14 -4.55 33.16
N LEU A 31 -0.28 -5.53 33.40
CA LEU A 31 0.78 -5.93 32.45
C LEU A 31 0.19 -6.40 31.13
N GLY A 32 -0.88 -7.20 31.15
CA GLY A 32 -1.61 -7.62 29.96
C GLY A 32 -2.20 -6.45 29.18
N LEU A 33 -2.77 -5.46 29.88
CA LEU A 33 -3.29 -4.23 29.23
C LEU A 33 -2.18 -3.38 28.63
N ILE A 34 -1.02 -3.26 29.31
CA ILE A 34 0.15 -2.55 28.79
C ILE A 34 0.66 -3.28 27.54
N TRP A 35 0.84 -4.60 27.61
CA TRP A 35 1.26 -5.38 26.46
C TRP A 35 0.29 -5.23 25.28
N PHE A 36 -1.01 -5.38 25.49
CA PHE A 36 -2.02 -5.17 24.46
C PHE A 36 -1.98 -3.76 23.86
N GLY A 37 -1.73 -2.75 24.71
CA GLY A 37 -1.71 -1.35 24.29
C GLY A 37 -0.51 -0.96 23.41
N TYR A 38 0.63 -1.63 23.58
CA TYR A 38 1.90 -1.18 23.01
C TYR A 38 2.68 -2.24 22.22
N THR A 39 2.19 -3.49 22.17
CA THR A 39 2.83 -4.52 21.33
C THR A 39 2.76 -4.15 19.84
N THR A 40 3.80 -4.54 19.10
CA THR A 40 3.89 -4.41 17.63
C THR A 40 3.42 -5.67 16.91
N HIS A 41 2.97 -6.70 17.63
CA HIS A 41 2.47 -7.91 16.99
C HIS A 41 1.32 -7.58 16.03
N PRO A 42 1.40 -7.91 14.73
CA PRO A 42 0.49 -7.42 13.70
C PRO A 42 -1.00 -7.66 14.02
N GLU A 43 -1.36 -8.88 14.39
CA GLU A 43 -2.75 -9.23 14.69
C GLU A 43 -3.31 -8.48 15.89
N VAL A 44 -2.49 -8.30 16.95
CA VAL A 44 -2.90 -7.57 18.15
C VAL A 44 -3.03 -6.08 17.86
N THR A 45 -2.13 -5.54 17.04
CA THR A 45 -2.20 -4.15 16.56
C THR A 45 -3.46 -3.92 15.74
N ALA A 46 -3.76 -4.80 14.79
CA ALA A 46 -4.99 -4.75 13.99
C ALA A 46 -6.24 -4.80 14.89
N LEU A 47 -6.31 -5.75 15.82
CA LEU A 47 -7.43 -5.86 16.75
C LEU A 47 -7.60 -4.61 17.62
N ARG A 48 -6.51 -4.08 18.17
CA ARG A 48 -6.49 -2.83 18.94
C ARG A 48 -7.02 -1.65 18.13
N ASN A 49 -6.59 -1.51 16.89
CA ASN A 49 -7.01 -0.46 15.97
C ASN A 49 -8.50 -0.56 15.66
N ILE A 50 -9.01 -1.77 15.38
CA ILE A 50 -10.44 -2.03 15.15
C ILE A 50 -11.27 -1.64 16.39
N ILE A 51 -10.84 -2.06 17.58
CA ILE A 51 -11.54 -1.71 18.83
C ILE A 51 -11.53 -0.20 19.03
N HIS A 52 -10.36 0.44 18.89
CA HIS A 52 -10.25 1.90 19.04
C HIS A 52 -11.15 2.63 18.05
N TYR A 53 -11.14 2.25 16.79
CA TYR A 53 -12.01 2.83 15.77
C TYR A 53 -13.50 2.70 16.12
N LYS A 54 -13.94 1.49 16.51
CA LYS A 54 -15.35 1.26 16.92
C LYS A 54 -15.76 2.09 18.13
N VAL A 55 -14.86 2.24 19.10
CA VAL A 55 -15.11 3.10 20.28
C VAL A 55 -15.23 4.56 19.86
N VAL A 56 -14.31 5.07 19.03
CA VAL A 56 -14.37 6.46 18.53
C VAL A 56 -15.67 6.70 17.76
N LYS A 57 -16.07 5.77 16.89
CA LYS A 57 -17.35 5.86 16.15
C LYS A 57 -18.57 5.88 17.09
N ALA A 58 -18.59 5.04 18.12
CA ALA A 58 -19.67 5.00 19.10
C ALA A 58 -19.76 6.31 19.94
N LEU A 59 -18.65 7.04 20.08
CA LEU A 59 -18.58 8.34 20.76
C LEU A 59 -18.85 9.54 19.82
N GLY A 60 -19.34 9.32 18.60
CA GLY A 60 -19.72 10.35 17.66
C GLY A 60 -18.69 10.64 16.56
N GLY A 61 -17.76 9.72 16.33
CA GLY A 61 -16.77 9.75 15.25
C GLY A 61 -15.51 10.59 15.57
N PRO A 62 -14.49 10.51 14.68
CA PRO A 62 -13.29 11.31 14.81
C PRO A 62 -13.60 12.80 14.59
N ARG A 63 -12.89 13.66 15.33
CA ARG A 63 -13.13 15.12 15.28
C ARG A 63 -11.82 15.88 15.12
N VAL A 64 -11.88 16.98 14.38
CA VAL A 64 -10.79 17.95 14.21
C VAL A 64 -11.23 19.30 14.77
N ARG A 65 -10.35 19.98 15.50
CA ARG A 65 -10.62 21.29 16.09
C ARG A 65 -10.27 22.39 15.09
N THR A 66 -11.16 22.67 14.14
CA THR A 66 -10.95 23.70 13.10
C THR A 66 -11.42 25.08 13.53
N ASP A 67 -12.11 25.21 14.66
CA ASP A 67 -12.58 26.45 15.27
C ASP A 67 -11.51 27.16 16.12
N GLU A 68 -10.38 26.49 16.39
CA GLU A 68 -9.25 27.03 17.14
C GLU A 68 -8.11 27.43 16.18
N PRO A 69 -7.27 28.42 16.51
CA PRO A 69 -6.13 28.81 15.66
C PRO A 69 -5.19 27.64 15.40
N ALA A 70 -4.84 27.41 14.15
CA ALA A 70 -3.87 26.40 13.77
C ALA A 70 -2.48 26.71 14.36
N GLY A 71 -1.69 25.66 14.58
CA GLY A 71 -0.30 25.75 15.00
C GLY A 71 0.63 25.15 13.95
N SER A 72 1.83 24.79 14.36
CA SER A 72 2.82 24.15 13.47
C SER A 72 3.61 23.07 14.20
N ILE A 73 4.28 22.22 13.41
CA ILE A 73 5.22 21.19 13.89
C ILE A 73 6.55 21.42 13.17
N SER A 74 7.67 21.36 13.87
CA SER A 74 9.00 21.46 13.28
C SER A 74 9.98 20.49 13.89
N GLY A 75 11.02 20.16 13.13
CA GLY A 75 12.11 19.26 13.52
C GLY A 75 13.11 19.14 12.39
N THR A 76 13.92 18.11 12.45
CA THR A 76 14.97 17.80 11.49
C THR A 76 14.79 16.39 10.95
N ALA A 77 14.91 16.20 9.64
CA ALA A 77 15.05 14.91 8.99
C ALA A 77 16.57 14.62 8.82
N GLN A 78 17.03 13.53 9.38
CA GLN A 78 18.46 13.15 9.38
C GLN A 78 18.59 11.64 9.15
N ASP A 79 19.76 11.21 8.71
CA ASP A 79 20.07 9.79 8.63
C ASP A 79 20.62 9.23 9.96
N ASN A 80 21.02 7.94 9.95
CA ASN A 80 21.56 7.27 11.14
C ASN A 80 22.90 7.85 11.64
N ASP A 81 23.64 8.55 10.79
CA ASP A 81 24.90 9.19 11.13
C ASP A 81 24.69 10.62 11.64
N GLY A 82 23.45 11.12 11.58
CA GLY A 82 23.05 12.47 11.96
C GLY A 82 23.21 13.49 10.85
N ASP A 83 23.51 13.04 9.63
CA ASP A 83 23.59 13.92 8.46
C ASP A 83 22.19 14.32 7.97
N PRO A 84 22.01 15.59 7.52
CA PRO A 84 20.71 16.07 7.09
C PRO A 84 20.22 15.37 5.83
N VAL A 85 18.96 14.92 5.83
CA VAL A 85 18.27 14.36 4.66
C VAL A 85 17.41 15.43 4.04
N ALA A 86 17.89 16.03 2.93
CA ALA A 86 17.15 17.04 2.17
C ALA A 86 16.07 16.43 1.29
N GLY A 87 14.93 17.13 1.11
CA GLY A 87 13.84 16.69 0.22
C GLY A 87 13.04 15.51 0.76
N ALA A 88 13.18 15.17 2.04
CA ALA A 88 12.29 14.19 2.65
C ALA A 88 10.88 14.79 2.81
N THR A 89 9.86 14.05 2.37
CA THR A 89 8.46 14.39 2.65
C THR A 89 8.15 14.08 4.10
N VAL A 90 7.79 15.11 4.87
CA VAL A 90 7.36 14.97 6.27
C VAL A 90 5.87 15.26 6.36
N LEU A 91 5.13 14.40 7.06
CA LEU A 91 3.67 14.43 7.10
C LEU A 91 3.14 14.19 8.51
N VAL A 92 2.04 14.88 8.82
CA VAL A 92 1.09 14.49 9.88
C VAL A 92 -0.32 14.45 9.30
N ALA A 93 -1.19 13.63 9.87
CA ALA A 93 -2.57 13.52 9.43
C ALA A 93 -3.55 13.81 10.57
N SER A 94 -4.70 14.42 10.23
CA SER A 94 -5.82 14.54 11.16
C SER A 94 -6.52 13.18 11.36
N PRO A 95 -7.32 13.01 12.41
CA PRO A 95 -8.13 11.79 12.59
C PRO A 95 -9.10 11.49 11.44
N LEU A 96 -9.44 12.51 10.65
CA LEU A 96 -10.30 12.40 9.46
C LEU A 96 -9.54 12.18 8.15
N GLY A 97 -8.20 12.04 8.17
CA GLY A 97 -7.40 11.81 6.98
C GLY A 97 -6.96 13.06 6.21
N HIS A 98 -7.19 14.27 6.72
CA HIS A 98 -6.54 15.46 6.12
C HIS A 98 -5.05 15.44 6.47
N THR A 99 -4.20 15.59 5.46
CA THR A 99 -2.75 15.60 5.59
C THR A 99 -2.21 17.02 5.62
N TYR A 100 -1.14 17.21 6.39
CA TYR A 100 -0.34 18.43 6.46
C TYR A 100 1.10 18.01 6.22
N THR A 101 1.74 18.61 5.22
CA THR A 101 3.05 18.17 4.72
C THR A 101 4.06 19.30 4.70
N ALA A 102 5.34 18.95 4.74
CA ALA A 102 6.47 19.79 4.43
C ALA A 102 7.57 18.93 3.79
N GLU A 103 8.44 19.57 3.01
CA GLU A 103 9.70 18.96 2.58
C GLU A 103 10.85 19.50 3.44
N SER A 104 11.80 18.64 3.77
CA SER A 104 13.01 19.05 4.50
C SER A 104 13.96 19.83 3.61
N GLY A 105 14.54 20.89 4.15
CA GLY A 105 15.54 21.73 3.48
C GLY A 105 16.91 21.04 3.32
N LEU A 106 17.86 21.73 2.72
CA LEU A 106 19.23 21.24 2.56
C LEU A 106 19.94 20.96 3.90
N ASP A 107 19.50 21.62 4.96
CA ASP A 107 19.95 21.41 6.35
C ASP A 107 19.11 20.39 7.11
N GLY A 108 18.21 19.67 6.42
CA GLY A 108 17.29 18.71 6.99
C GLY A 108 16.11 19.32 7.77
N GLN A 109 16.08 20.63 8.01
CA GLN A 109 15.02 21.24 8.78
C GLN A 109 13.69 21.25 8.01
N TYR A 110 12.60 21.04 8.75
CA TYR A 110 11.24 21.11 8.21
C TYR A 110 10.27 21.86 9.15
N GLN A 111 9.22 22.44 8.58
CA GLN A 111 8.14 23.01 9.32
C GLN A 111 6.80 22.75 8.63
N ILE A 112 5.93 21.97 9.26
CA ILE A 112 4.55 21.75 8.83
C ILE A 112 3.69 22.86 9.43
N ALA A 113 3.08 23.67 8.56
CA ALA A 113 2.22 24.79 8.94
C ALA A 113 0.73 24.37 8.99
N ASP A 114 -0.09 25.24 9.53
CA ASP A 114 -1.56 25.19 9.53
C ASP A 114 -2.14 23.89 10.12
N VAL A 115 -1.43 23.26 11.06
CA VAL A 115 -1.86 22.04 11.74
C VAL A 115 -2.90 22.38 12.84
N PRO A 116 -4.14 21.86 12.75
CA PRO A 116 -5.15 22.08 13.81
C PRO A 116 -4.68 21.59 15.18
N PRO A 117 -5.17 22.16 16.29
CA PRO A 117 -4.85 21.68 17.61
C PRO A 117 -5.21 20.21 17.80
N GLY A 118 -4.23 19.40 18.26
CA GLY A 118 -4.41 17.95 18.38
C GLY A 118 -3.13 17.22 18.78
N ARG A 119 -3.20 15.89 18.69
CA ARG A 119 -2.04 15.01 18.86
C ARG A 119 -1.80 14.25 17.57
N TYR A 120 -0.57 14.30 17.09
CA TYR A 120 -0.15 13.79 15.81
C TYR A 120 1.09 12.94 15.96
N VAL A 121 1.25 11.93 15.12
CA VAL A 121 2.50 11.19 14.94
C VAL A 121 3.12 11.69 13.63
N PRO A 122 4.26 12.39 13.64
CA PRO A 122 4.98 12.74 12.42
C PRO A 122 5.59 11.50 11.78
N VAL A 123 5.54 11.43 10.44
CA VAL A 123 6.23 10.44 9.63
C VAL A 123 7.01 11.14 8.52
N ALA A 124 8.09 10.51 8.08
CA ALA A 124 8.86 10.99 6.94
C ALA A 124 9.20 9.85 6.00
N GLY A 125 9.37 10.16 4.73
CA GLY A 125 9.87 9.23 3.72
C GLY A 125 10.63 9.95 2.62
N LYS A 126 11.54 9.22 2.02
CA LYS A 126 12.31 9.64 0.85
C LYS A 126 12.75 8.39 0.08
N ARG A 127 12.82 8.47 -1.25
CA ARG A 127 13.33 7.37 -2.06
C ARG A 127 14.75 6.99 -1.64
N GLY A 128 15.00 5.69 -1.53
CA GLY A 128 16.27 5.14 -1.02
C GLY A 128 16.39 5.07 0.49
N TYR A 129 15.34 5.46 1.22
CA TYR A 129 15.26 5.35 2.68
C TYR A 129 14.00 4.59 3.09
N ASP A 130 14.06 3.94 4.24
CA ASP A 130 12.87 3.40 4.90
C ASP A 130 12.03 4.53 5.47
N ASP A 131 10.70 4.35 5.46
CA ASP A 131 9.78 5.31 6.08
C ASP A 131 10.07 5.44 7.57
N ALA A 132 10.22 6.68 8.04
CA ALA A 132 10.62 6.99 9.40
C ALA A 132 9.45 7.46 10.26
N LEU A 133 9.41 6.98 11.49
CA LEU A 133 8.65 7.58 12.60
C LEU A 133 9.46 7.41 13.88
N GLU A 134 9.40 8.40 14.77
CA GLU A 134 10.09 8.29 16.04
C GLU A 134 9.31 7.46 17.05
N GLN A 135 9.95 6.41 17.55
CA GLN A 135 9.39 5.55 18.57
C GLN A 135 10.48 4.97 19.47
N THR A 136 10.16 4.77 20.73
CA THR A 136 11.01 4.06 21.68
C THR A 136 10.48 2.66 21.90
N CYS A 137 11.27 1.64 21.59
CA CYS A 137 10.89 0.25 21.75
C CYS A 137 11.69 -0.43 22.87
N PHE A 138 11.00 -1.19 23.71
CA PHE A 138 11.60 -2.02 24.76
C PHE A 138 10.78 -3.29 24.98
N ALA A 139 11.44 -4.44 24.93
CA ALA A 139 10.82 -5.75 25.15
C ALA A 139 9.56 -6.02 24.28
N GLY A 140 9.60 -5.60 22.99
CA GLY A 140 8.47 -5.77 22.05
C GLY A 140 7.32 -4.78 22.24
N LEU A 141 7.49 -3.76 23.10
CA LEU A 141 6.54 -2.67 23.26
C LEU A 141 7.12 -1.41 22.63
N CYS A 142 6.37 -0.73 21.76
CA CYS A 142 6.81 0.49 21.10
C CYS A 142 5.88 1.67 21.41
N PHE A 143 6.50 2.79 21.73
CA PHE A 143 5.86 4.04 22.13
C PHE A 143 6.19 5.11 21.10
N LYS A 144 5.23 5.42 20.21
CA LYS A 144 5.39 6.46 19.18
C LYS A 144 5.47 7.84 19.83
N GLN A 145 6.40 8.67 19.37
CA GLN A 145 6.48 10.07 19.75
C GLN A 145 5.29 10.84 19.15
N LYS A 146 4.64 11.66 19.96
CA LYS A 146 3.44 12.41 19.56
C LYS A 146 3.64 13.91 19.71
N ALA A 147 3.54 14.63 18.61
CA ALA A 147 3.48 16.08 18.60
C ALA A 147 2.13 16.56 19.17
N SER A 148 2.19 17.41 20.19
CA SER A 148 1.00 18.05 20.78
C SER A 148 0.90 19.49 20.30
N VAL A 149 0.07 19.73 19.28
CA VAL A 149 -0.18 21.05 18.74
C VAL A 149 -1.25 21.75 19.58
N ARG A 150 -0.89 22.93 20.15
CA ARG A 150 -1.80 23.80 20.88
C ARG A 150 -2.24 24.98 19.99
N PRO A 151 -3.38 25.62 20.27
CA PRO A 151 -3.87 26.74 19.48
C PRO A 151 -2.83 27.83 19.28
N GLY A 152 -2.49 28.13 18.01
CA GLY A 152 -1.53 29.15 17.61
C GLY A 152 -0.09 28.91 18.10
N LYS A 153 0.28 27.68 18.47
CA LYS A 153 1.62 27.35 18.99
C LYS A 153 2.36 26.37 18.08
N GLN A 154 3.67 26.53 18.04
CA GLN A 154 4.58 25.58 17.40
C GLN A 154 4.93 24.44 18.39
N ALA A 155 4.80 23.21 17.92
CA ALA A 155 5.41 22.03 18.55
C ALA A 155 6.79 21.84 17.87
N ARG A 156 7.87 21.74 18.66
CA ARG A 156 9.27 21.72 18.20
C ARG A 156 9.95 20.40 18.56
N ASP A 157 11.11 20.21 17.97
CA ASP A 157 12.06 19.15 18.29
C ASP A 157 11.47 17.74 17.99
N PHE A 158 10.77 17.62 16.84
CA PHE A 158 10.31 16.34 16.30
C PHE A 158 11.27 15.89 15.21
N ASP A 159 12.46 15.43 15.63
CA ASP A 159 13.47 14.94 14.72
C ASP A 159 13.09 13.52 14.25
N LEU A 160 13.34 13.23 12.97
CA LEU A 160 13.00 11.98 12.31
C LEU A 160 14.27 11.38 11.70
N THR A 161 14.58 10.14 12.09
CA THR A 161 15.76 9.43 11.59
C THR A 161 15.36 8.47 10.49
N LEU A 162 15.81 8.74 9.26
CA LEU A 162 15.60 7.91 8.08
C LEU A 162 16.78 6.95 7.91
N SER A 163 16.51 5.66 7.93
CA SER A 163 17.53 4.65 7.62
C SER A 163 17.61 4.43 6.12
N LEU A 164 18.82 4.29 5.58
CA LEU A 164 18.97 3.87 4.19
C LEU A 164 18.24 2.53 3.99
N ALA A 165 17.40 2.46 2.99
CA ALA A 165 16.72 1.23 2.62
C ALA A 165 17.76 0.18 2.20
N ALA A 166 17.62 -1.04 2.69
CA ALA A 166 18.45 -2.13 2.22
C ALA A 166 18.15 -2.38 0.73
N PRO A 167 19.16 -2.55 -0.11
CA PRO A 167 18.94 -2.93 -1.50
C PRO A 167 18.16 -4.24 -1.55
N LEU A 168 17.14 -4.30 -2.40
CA LEU A 168 16.40 -5.53 -2.60
C LEU A 168 17.35 -6.60 -3.17
N SER A 169 17.51 -7.70 -2.46
CA SER A 169 18.20 -8.88 -2.97
C SER A 169 17.19 -9.79 -3.63
N ILE A 170 17.21 -9.84 -4.95
CA ILE A 170 16.40 -10.81 -5.70
C ILE A 170 17.13 -12.14 -5.69
N ASP A 171 16.57 -13.10 -4.98
CA ASP A 171 17.07 -14.47 -4.94
C ASP A 171 16.24 -15.34 -5.89
N LEU A 172 16.91 -15.89 -6.91
CA LEU A 172 16.28 -16.78 -7.90
C LEU A 172 16.40 -18.27 -7.51
N ASP A 173 16.43 -18.55 -6.19
CA ASP A 173 16.47 -19.90 -5.65
C ASP A 173 15.08 -20.52 -5.44
N ASP A 174 14.01 -19.75 -5.66
CA ASP A 174 12.65 -20.29 -5.62
C ASP A 174 12.49 -21.39 -6.68
N SER A 175 11.82 -22.47 -6.32
CA SER A 175 11.50 -23.49 -7.30
C SER A 175 10.42 -22.99 -8.25
N LEU A 176 10.73 -23.06 -9.54
CA LEU A 176 9.82 -22.68 -10.62
C LEU A 176 9.28 -23.90 -11.34
N VAL A 177 7.97 -24.06 -11.33
CA VAL A 177 7.27 -25.08 -12.13
C VAL A 177 6.69 -24.42 -13.37
N VAL A 178 7.27 -24.71 -14.54
CA VAL A 178 6.81 -24.24 -15.85
C VAL A 178 5.96 -25.34 -16.48
N ARG A 179 4.71 -25.03 -16.84
CA ARG A 179 3.83 -25.97 -17.55
C ARG A 179 3.92 -25.74 -19.07
N PRO A 180 3.67 -26.76 -19.89
CA PRO A 180 3.62 -26.58 -21.35
C PRO A 180 2.65 -25.46 -21.74
N ALA A 181 3.04 -24.69 -22.74
CA ALA A 181 2.20 -23.64 -23.30
C ALA A 181 0.91 -24.23 -23.92
N VAL A 182 -0.19 -23.53 -23.73
CA VAL A 182 -1.50 -23.84 -24.31
C VAL A 182 -2.08 -22.61 -24.98
N GLU A 183 -2.77 -22.78 -26.09
CA GLU A 183 -3.51 -21.70 -26.70
C GLU A 183 -4.76 -21.39 -25.89
N VAL A 184 -5.03 -20.12 -25.66
CA VAL A 184 -6.22 -19.61 -24.98
C VAL A 184 -6.86 -18.53 -25.84
N GLU A 185 -8.18 -18.49 -25.83
CA GLU A 185 -8.98 -17.53 -26.58
C GLU A 185 -10.00 -16.89 -25.66
N VAL A 186 -10.14 -15.59 -25.76
CA VAL A 186 -11.21 -14.82 -25.11
C VAL A 186 -12.07 -14.16 -26.18
N GLU A 187 -13.38 -14.11 -25.90
CA GLU A 187 -14.37 -13.49 -26.79
C GLU A 187 -14.61 -12.03 -26.38
N ALA A 188 -15.84 -11.58 -26.38
CA ALA A 188 -16.23 -10.23 -25.96
C ALA A 188 -15.85 -9.93 -24.49
N PRO A 189 -15.61 -8.65 -24.10
CA PRO A 189 -15.72 -7.47 -24.95
C PRO A 189 -14.47 -7.15 -25.79
N LEU A 190 -13.32 -7.74 -25.45
CA LEU A 190 -12.04 -7.59 -26.13
C LEU A 190 -11.59 -8.97 -26.63
N PRO A 191 -11.90 -9.34 -27.88
CA PRO A 191 -11.49 -10.65 -28.40
C PRO A 191 -9.98 -10.73 -28.59
N GLY A 192 -9.43 -11.91 -28.37
CA GLY A 192 -8.02 -12.15 -28.58
C GLY A 192 -7.63 -13.61 -28.37
N LYS A 193 -6.45 -13.97 -28.88
CA LYS A 193 -5.81 -15.27 -28.69
C LYS A 193 -4.39 -15.09 -28.20
N ALA A 194 -3.94 -15.98 -27.34
CA ALA A 194 -2.58 -15.98 -26.83
C ALA A 194 -2.08 -17.40 -26.53
N GLN A 195 -0.76 -17.57 -26.54
CA GLN A 195 -0.10 -18.71 -25.93
C GLN A 195 0.07 -18.44 -24.44
N ARG A 196 -0.48 -19.29 -23.60
CA ARG A 196 -0.37 -19.19 -22.13
C ARG A 196 0.58 -20.25 -21.59
N THR A 197 1.63 -19.82 -20.90
CA THR A 197 2.53 -20.66 -20.11
C THR A 197 2.25 -20.43 -18.62
N SER A 198 1.80 -21.45 -17.89
CA SER A 198 1.54 -21.32 -16.44
C SER A 198 2.82 -21.50 -15.66
N LEU A 199 3.05 -20.61 -14.71
CA LEU A 199 4.25 -20.49 -13.87
C LEU A 199 3.83 -20.54 -12.42
N ASN A 200 4.36 -21.47 -11.66
CA ASN A 200 4.14 -21.55 -10.21
C ASN A 200 5.49 -21.34 -9.52
N PHE A 201 5.58 -20.28 -8.72
CA PHE A 201 6.75 -19.98 -7.91
C PHE A 201 6.54 -20.51 -6.49
N GLU A 202 7.43 -21.37 -6.03
CA GLU A 202 7.34 -22.01 -4.71
C GLU A 202 8.60 -21.73 -3.90
N ARG A 203 8.41 -21.28 -2.66
CA ARG A 203 9.47 -21.11 -1.66
C ARG A 203 9.16 -21.99 -0.46
N ASP A 204 10.13 -22.83 -0.05
CA ASP A 204 9.95 -23.79 1.05
C ASP A 204 8.73 -24.72 0.88
N GLY A 205 8.37 -25.03 -0.38
CA GLY A 205 7.20 -25.86 -0.72
C GLY A 205 5.86 -25.14 -0.60
N LEU A 206 5.85 -23.82 -0.44
CA LEU A 206 4.65 -22.99 -0.44
C LEU A 206 4.61 -22.14 -1.71
N LEU A 207 3.45 -22.12 -2.37
CA LEU A 207 3.20 -21.29 -3.52
C LEU A 207 3.22 -19.80 -3.07
N VAL A 208 4.11 -18.99 -3.65
CA VAL A 208 4.24 -17.57 -3.35
C VAL A 208 3.56 -16.68 -4.40
N ASN A 209 3.57 -17.09 -5.69
CA ASN A 209 2.85 -16.42 -6.75
C ASN A 209 2.21 -17.44 -7.69
N ASP A 210 0.98 -17.16 -8.12
CA ASP A 210 0.32 -17.81 -9.25
C ASP A 210 0.46 -16.87 -10.46
N CYS A 211 1.35 -17.23 -11.40
CA CYS A 211 1.63 -16.40 -12.56
C CYS A 211 1.40 -17.16 -13.86
N HIS A 212 0.92 -16.45 -14.87
CA HIS A 212 0.84 -16.95 -16.24
C HIS A 212 1.51 -15.97 -17.20
N LEU A 213 2.35 -16.47 -18.09
CA LEU A 213 2.93 -15.70 -19.18
C LEU A 213 2.07 -15.89 -20.43
N TYR A 214 1.57 -14.79 -20.98
CA TYR A 214 0.80 -14.75 -22.21
C TYR A 214 1.61 -14.09 -23.30
N GLU A 215 1.68 -14.73 -24.45
CA GLU A 215 2.42 -14.23 -25.62
C GLU A 215 1.57 -14.34 -26.89
N PRO A 216 1.84 -13.54 -27.93
CA PRO A 216 1.13 -13.67 -29.19
C PRO A 216 1.19 -15.10 -29.74
N VAL A 217 0.11 -15.57 -30.36
CA VAL A 217 0.12 -16.88 -31.08
C VAL A 217 1.10 -16.82 -32.25
N GLU A 218 1.89 -17.85 -32.43
CA GLU A 218 2.89 -17.89 -33.50
C GLU A 218 2.21 -17.82 -34.87
N GLY A 219 2.62 -16.84 -35.66
CA GLY A 219 2.03 -16.60 -37.00
C GLY A 219 0.72 -15.82 -37.00
N GLU A 220 0.15 -15.50 -35.83
CA GLU A 220 -1.00 -14.60 -35.64
C GLU A 220 -0.54 -13.36 -34.87
N GLY A 221 -1.09 -12.19 -35.18
CA GLY A 221 -0.74 -10.94 -34.51
C GLY A 221 0.45 -10.20 -35.13
N PRO A 222 0.89 -9.08 -34.53
CA PRO A 222 2.00 -8.30 -35.08
C PRO A 222 3.29 -9.09 -34.99
N PRO A 223 4.19 -8.93 -36.02
CA PRO A 223 5.48 -9.59 -35.98
C PRO A 223 6.28 -9.11 -34.75
N ALA A 224 6.98 -10.06 -34.12
CA ALA A 224 7.92 -9.68 -33.06
C ALA A 224 8.96 -8.69 -33.64
N GLN A 225 9.27 -7.68 -32.86
CA GLN A 225 10.41 -6.82 -33.13
C GLN A 225 11.70 -7.66 -33.06
N THR A 226 12.81 -7.15 -33.57
CA THR A 226 14.07 -7.90 -33.57
C THR A 226 14.55 -8.35 -32.19
N GLU A 227 14.11 -7.67 -31.14
CA GLU A 227 14.51 -7.92 -29.74
C GLU A 227 13.42 -8.63 -28.93
N GLY A 228 12.27 -8.93 -29.50
CA GLY A 228 11.15 -9.57 -28.81
C GLY A 228 9.94 -8.66 -28.61
N PHE A 229 9.01 -9.10 -27.75
CA PHE A 229 7.81 -8.34 -27.38
C PHE A 229 8.05 -7.59 -26.06
N PRO A 230 7.64 -6.31 -25.92
CA PRO A 230 7.71 -5.62 -24.63
C PRO A 230 7.04 -6.44 -23.54
N LEU A 231 7.64 -6.47 -22.35
CA LEU A 231 7.17 -7.29 -21.24
C LEU A 231 6.33 -6.44 -20.28
N LEU A 232 5.07 -6.83 -20.09
CA LEU A 232 4.16 -6.22 -19.12
C LEU A 232 4.02 -7.13 -17.91
N LEU A 233 4.30 -6.61 -16.72
CA LEU A 233 3.89 -7.25 -15.46
C LEU A 233 2.50 -6.77 -15.10
N LEU A 234 1.52 -7.67 -15.08
CA LEU A 234 0.13 -7.39 -14.72
C LEU A 234 -0.19 -7.98 -13.34
N VAL A 235 -0.52 -7.13 -12.38
CA VAL A 235 -0.88 -7.56 -11.02
C VAL A 235 -2.38 -7.69 -10.88
N LEU A 236 -2.86 -8.90 -10.60
CA LEU A 236 -4.28 -9.26 -10.56
C LEU A 236 -4.79 -9.43 -9.12
N PRO A 237 -6.07 -9.12 -8.83
CA PRO A 237 -6.64 -9.21 -7.48
C PRO A 237 -7.16 -10.62 -7.14
N GLY A 238 -6.90 -11.62 -7.95
CA GLY A 238 -7.36 -12.99 -7.77
C GLY A 238 -6.72 -13.95 -8.76
N PRO A 239 -7.03 -15.27 -8.67
CA PRO A 239 -6.42 -16.30 -9.52
C PRO A 239 -6.43 -15.93 -10.99
N VAL A 240 -5.27 -16.01 -11.64
CA VAL A 240 -5.04 -15.49 -13.00
C VAL A 240 -6.05 -16.05 -14.02
N ALA A 241 -6.41 -17.33 -13.90
CA ALA A 241 -7.37 -17.97 -14.82
C ALA A 241 -8.77 -17.31 -14.84
N ASN A 242 -9.13 -16.55 -13.81
CA ASN A 242 -10.42 -15.83 -13.76
C ASN A 242 -10.36 -14.46 -14.45
N TRP A 243 -9.17 -14.02 -14.88
CA TRP A 243 -8.91 -12.67 -15.39
C TRP A 243 -8.29 -12.67 -16.80
N GLU A 244 -8.32 -13.81 -17.52
CA GLU A 244 -7.72 -13.95 -18.85
C GLU A 244 -8.21 -12.93 -19.88
N PHE A 245 -9.40 -12.36 -19.68
CA PHE A 245 -9.96 -11.29 -20.50
C PHE A 245 -9.16 -9.97 -20.46
N ILE A 246 -8.15 -9.86 -19.58
CA ILE A 246 -7.23 -8.71 -19.51
C ILE A 246 -5.91 -9.05 -20.21
N PRO A 247 -5.10 -10.06 -19.82
CA PRO A 247 -3.79 -10.29 -20.44
C PRO A 247 -3.87 -10.79 -21.88
N VAL A 248 -4.88 -11.57 -22.26
CA VAL A 248 -5.00 -12.13 -23.60
C VAL A 248 -5.13 -11.06 -24.69
N PRO A 249 -5.98 -10.02 -24.56
CA PRO A 249 -6.02 -8.93 -25.53
C PRO A 249 -4.69 -8.19 -25.68
N PHE A 250 -3.97 -7.89 -24.59
CA PHE A 250 -2.64 -7.27 -24.67
C PHE A 250 -1.63 -8.16 -25.38
N ALA A 251 -1.67 -9.47 -25.11
CA ALA A 251 -0.80 -10.42 -25.82
C ALA A 251 -1.13 -10.47 -27.32
N ALA A 252 -2.41 -10.49 -27.69
CA ALA A 252 -2.82 -10.44 -29.10
C ALA A 252 -2.34 -9.18 -29.83
N GLU A 253 -2.15 -8.08 -29.11
CA GLU A 253 -1.65 -6.80 -29.60
C GLU A 253 -0.12 -6.67 -29.61
N GLY A 254 0.62 -7.75 -29.28
CA GLY A 254 2.07 -7.82 -29.44
C GLY A 254 2.86 -7.51 -28.17
N PHE A 255 2.30 -7.80 -27.00
CA PHE A 255 3.02 -7.76 -25.73
C PHE A 255 3.27 -9.18 -25.21
N SER A 256 4.36 -9.38 -24.48
CA SER A 256 4.50 -10.49 -23.54
C SER A 256 3.92 -10.05 -22.20
N VAL A 257 2.92 -10.74 -21.66
CA VAL A 257 2.22 -10.32 -20.43
C VAL A 257 2.43 -11.35 -19.34
N LEU A 258 3.24 -11.03 -18.35
CA LEU A 258 3.38 -11.80 -17.11
C LEU A 258 2.27 -11.37 -16.15
N ALA A 259 1.16 -12.10 -16.14
CA ALA A 259 0.04 -11.84 -15.23
C ALA A 259 0.22 -12.65 -13.95
N CYS A 260 0.25 -11.98 -12.80
CA CYS A 260 0.47 -12.61 -11.51
C CYS A 260 -0.61 -12.26 -10.49
N TYR A 261 -0.95 -13.23 -9.67
CA TYR A 261 -1.77 -13.07 -8.46
C TYR A 261 -0.89 -13.24 -7.22
N PRO A 262 -0.64 -12.16 -6.44
CA PRO A 262 0.11 -12.25 -5.21
C PRO A 262 -0.70 -12.97 -4.13
N LEU A 263 -0.07 -13.84 -3.34
CA LEU A 263 -0.76 -14.77 -2.44
C LEU A 263 -0.63 -14.44 -0.95
N ARG A 264 0.17 -13.43 -0.58
CA ARG A 264 0.37 -13.05 0.84
C ARG A 264 -0.70 -12.10 1.37
N GLY A 265 -1.66 -11.73 0.53
CA GLY A 265 -2.87 -11.00 0.90
C GLY A 265 -2.63 -9.55 1.23
N LEU A 266 -2.39 -9.19 2.49
CA LEU A 266 -2.18 -7.81 2.93
C LEU A 266 -0.71 -7.47 3.22
N ASP A 267 0.21 -8.39 2.98
CA ASP A 267 1.65 -8.11 3.04
C ASP A 267 2.15 -7.63 1.68
N ILE A 268 1.75 -6.40 1.34
CA ILE A 268 2.00 -5.78 0.03
C ILE A 268 3.51 -5.62 -0.23
N ASP A 269 4.32 -5.45 0.80
CA ASP A 269 5.77 -5.28 0.65
C ASP A 269 6.43 -6.60 0.21
N GLU A 270 6.09 -7.72 0.86
CA GLU A 270 6.58 -9.03 0.44
C GLU A 270 6.00 -9.46 -0.90
N ASP A 271 4.70 -9.20 -1.16
CA ASP A 271 4.09 -9.46 -2.47
C ASP A 271 4.81 -8.69 -3.60
N ALA A 272 5.17 -7.42 -3.39
CA ALA A 272 5.90 -6.63 -4.38
C ALA A 272 7.29 -7.20 -4.66
N ALA A 273 8.01 -7.67 -3.66
CA ALA A 273 9.30 -8.32 -3.81
C ALA A 273 9.19 -9.67 -4.55
N ASP A 274 8.16 -10.48 -4.23
CA ASP A 274 7.90 -11.75 -4.90
C ASP A 274 7.48 -11.54 -6.37
N LEU A 275 6.70 -10.50 -6.68
CA LEU A 275 6.34 -10.12 -8.05
C LEU A 275 7.57 -9.69 -8.88
N LEU A 276 8.47 -8.92 -8.26
CA LEU A 276 9.71 -8.52 -8.92
C LEU A 276 10.63 -9.72 -9.17
N THR A 277 10.68 -10.68 -8.23
CA THR A 277 11.38 -11.95 -8.41
C THR A 277 10.80 -12.73 -9.60
N ALA A 278 9.48 -12.82 -9.72
CA ALA A 278 8.83 -13.50 -10.86
C ALA A 278 9.17 -12.82 -12.20
N LEU A 279 9.21 -11.50 -12.24
CA LEU A 279 9.62 -10.73 -13.42
C LEU A 279 11.08 -11.07 -13.82
N GLU A 280 12.00 -11.12 -12.85
CA GLU A 280 13.39 -11.43 -13.08
C GLU A 280 13.62 -12.85 -13.63
N TYR A 281 12.81 -13.82 -13.25
CA TYR A 281 12.86 -15.15 -13.86
C TYR A 281 12.61 -15.11 -15.39
N VAL A 282 11.68 -14.26 -15.83
CA VAL A 282 11.39 -14.07 -17.26
C VAL A 282 12.54 -13.28 -17.93
N ARG A 283 12.97 -12.16 -17.34
CA ARG A 283 14.05 -11.31 -17.89
C ARG A 283 15.37 -12.06 -18.08
N GLN A 284 15.71 -12.94 -17.14
CA GLN A 284 16.96 -13.71 -17.20
C GLN A 284 16.83 -14.99 -18.05
N GLY A 285 15.74 -15.17 -18.79
CA GLY A 285 15.54 -16.32 -19.67
C GLY A 285 15.39 -17.66 -18.94
N ARG A 286 15.02 -17.62 -17.64
CA ARG A 286 14.72 -18.84 -16.88
C ARG A 286 13.37 -19.45 -17.25
N VAL A 287 12.53 -18.66 -17.91
CA VAL A 287 11.25 -19.07 -18.52
C VAL A 287 11.42 -19.00 -20.03
N PRO A 288 11.08 -20.05 -20.80
CA PRO A 288 11.02 -19.95 -22.24
C PRO A 288 10.01 -18.87 -22.65
N SER A 289 10.49 -17.80 -23.27
CA SER A 289 9.66 -16.66 -23.67
C SER A 289 10.26 -15.93 -24.87
N ARG A 290 9.42 -15.10 -25.52
CA ARG A 290 9.80 -14.15 -26.57
C ARG A 290 9.77 -12.72 -26.05
N ALA A 291 9.74 -12.55 -24.72
CA ALA A 291 9.74 -11.26 -24.09
C ALA A 291 11.06 -10.52 -24.32
N ASP A 292 10.96 -9.22 -24.56
CA ASP A 292 12.07 -8.30 -24.45
C ASP A 292 12.17 -7.83 -22.99
N GLY A 293 13.21 -8.25 -22.32
CA GLY A 293 13.45 -7.94 -20.90
C GLY A 293 13.94 -6.53 -20.62
N GLU A 294 14.18 -5.72 -21.67
CA GLU A 294 14.65 -4.33 -21.54
C GLU A 294 13.51 -3.30 -21.67
N ARG A 295 12.36 -3.69 -22.26
CA ARG A 295 11.18 -2.82 -22.38
C ARG A 295 10.08 -3.28 -21.44
N LEU A 296 9.97 -2.61 -20.31
CA LEU A 296 9.16 -3.07 -19.17
C LEU A 296 8.00 -2.15 -18.86
N GLY A 297 6.78 -2.70 -18.80
CA GLY A 297 5.60 -2.01 -18.31
C GLY A 297 5.00 -2.71 -17.09
N LEU A 298 4.37 -1.92 -16.22
CA LEU A 298 3.68 -2.41 -15.04
C LEU A 298 2.20 -2.03 -15.10
N ILE A 299 1.31 -2.99 -14.89
CA ILE A 299 -0.14 -2.75 -14.90
C ILE A 299 -0.73 -3.14 -13.54
N GLY A 300 -1.45 -2.21 -12.93
CA GLY A 300 -2.22 -2.45 -11.70
C GLY A 300 -3.59 -1.82 -11.76
N ALA A 301 -4.55 -2.38 -11.02
CA ALA A 301 -5.90 -1.87 -10.96
C ALA A 301 -6.45 -1.92 -9.54
N SER A 302 -7.29 -0.94 -9.17
CA SER A 302 -7.97 -0.98 -7.88
C SER A 302 -6.98 -1.21 -6.72
N PHE A 303 -7.23 -2.24 -5.90
CA PHE A 303 -6.34 -2.62 -4.79
C PHE A 303 -4.93 -3.01 -5.23
N THR A 304 -4.77 -3.65 -6.40
CA THR A 304 -3.43 -4.07 -6.85
C THR A 304 -2.55 -2.92 -7.31
N SER A 305 -3.10 -1.71 -7.47
CA SER A 305 -2.30 -0.50 -7.65
C SER A 305 -1.33 -0.26 -6.48
N LEU A 306 -1.68 -0.68 -5.27
CA LEU A 306 -0.80 -0.58 -4.10
C LEU A 306 0.45 -1.46 -4.27
N HIS A 307 0.30 -2.68 -4.80
CA HIS A 307 1.43 -3.56 -5.12
C HIS A 307 2.30 -2.93 -6.20
N SER A 308 1.68 -2.39 -7.25
CA SER A 308 2.39 -1.70 -8.34
C SER A 308 3.22 -0.53 -7.80
N TYR A 309 2.65 0.32 -6.98
CA TYR A 309 3.38 1.45 -6.40
C TYR A 309 4.53 1.02 -5.48
N ARG A 310 4.33 -0.04 -4.68
CA ARG A 310 5.41 -0.58 -3.86
C ARG A 310 6.52 -1.18 -4.70
N LEU A 311 6.17 -1.89 -5.77
CA LEU A 311 7.14 -2.44 -6.71
C LEU A 311 7.97 -1.33 -7.37
N LEU A 312 7.33 -0.24 -7.83
CA LEU A 312 8.02 0.94 -8.37
C LEU A 312 8.97 1.63 -7.37
N GLY A 313 8.74 1.44 -6.07
CA GLY A 313 9.68 1.87 -5.03
C GLY A 313 10.91 0.98 -4.87
N LEU A 314 10.88 -0.25 -5.43
CA LEU A 314 11.94 -1.26 -5.29
C LEU A 314 12.86 -1.34 -6.51
N THR A 315 12.44 -0.83 -7.69
CA THR A 315 13.21 -0.87 -8.94
C THR A 315 13.06 0.40 -9.75
N ASP A 316 14.08 0.73 -10.52
CA ASP A 316 14.10 1.80 -11.53
C ASP A 316 13.93 1.27 -12.96
N ASP A 317 13.72 -0.04 -13.14
CA ASP A 317 13.76 -0.70 -14.45
C ASP A 317 12.46 -0.57 -15.26
N MET A 318 11.38 -0.03 -14.67
CA MET A 318 10.11 0.11 -15.38
C MET A 318 10.09 1.37 -16.24
N ASP A 319 9.77 1.21 -17.53
CA ASP A 319 9.67 2.31 -18.49
C ASP A 319 8.32 3.03 -18.44
N VAL A 320 7.26 2.31 -18.00
CA VAL A 320 5.91 2.86 -17.91
C VAL A 320 5.08 2.12 -16.87
N THR A 321 4.15 2.83 -16.23
CA THR A 321 3.10 2.19 -15.42
C THR A 321 1.71 2.55 -15.92
N LEU A 322 0.81 1.57 -15.94
CA LEU A 322 -0.61 1.76 -16.23
C LEU A 322 -1.43 1.45 -14.98
N VAL A 323 -2.27 2.38 -14.57
CA VAL A 323 -3.11 2.23 -13.38
C VAL A 323 -4.57 2.47 -13.74
N LEU A 324 -5.41 1.48 -13.50
CA LEU A 324 -6.84 1.54 -13.74
C LEU A 324 -7.62 1.62 -12.43
N GLY A 325 -8.29 2.75 -12.18
CA GLY A 325 -9.10 2.97 -10.98
C GLY A 325 -8.30 2.72 -9.68
N GLY A 326 -7.03 3.15 -9.65
CA GLY A 326 -6.13 2.88 -8.54
C GLY A 326 -6.25 3.86 -7.38
N MET A 327 -5.91 3.40 -6.19
CA MET A 327 -5.86 4.21 -4.98
C MET A 327 -4.48 4.86 -4.85
N ALA A 328 -4.43 6.20 -4.84
CA ALA A 328 -3.19 6.97 -4.79
C ALA A 328 -2.90 7.58 -3.41
N ASP A 329 -3.94 7.90 -2.65
CA ASP A 329 -3.85 8.54 -1.33
C ASP A 329 -4.78 7.83 -0.33
N GLY A 330 -4.22 6.99 0.53
CA GLY A 330 -4.95 6.26 1.57
C GLY A 330 -5.54 7.18 2.64
N PHE A 331 -4.95 8.34 2.90
CA PHE A 331 -5.50 9.32 3.84
C PHE A 331 -6.76 9.96 3.28
N ARG A 332 -6.72 10.39 2.01
CA ARG A 332 -7.88 10.94 1.32
C ARG A 332 -8.97 9.87 1.16
N PHE A 333 -8.61 8.65 0.81
CA PHE A 333 -9.56 7.55 0.75
C PHE A 333 -10.26 7.31 2.10
N ARG A 334 -9.48 7.34 3.20
CA ARG A 334 -10.07 7.27 4.55
C ARG A 334 -11.03 8.42 4.81
N HIS A 335 -10.67 9.64 4.43
CA HIS A 335 -11.55 10.79 4.53
C HIS A 335 -12.87 10.58 3.79
N ASP A 336 -12.79 10.13 2.54
CA ASP A 336 -13.96 9.91 1.68
C ASP A 336 -14.90 8.84 2.27
N VAL A 337 -14.35 7.77 2.86
CA VAL A 337 -15.14 6.77 3.59
C VAL A 337 -15.81 7.35 4.85
N GLU A 338 -15.10 8.19 5.63
CA GLU A 338 -15.70 8.82 6.82
C GLU A 338 -16.81 9.81 6.48
N MET A 339 -16.68 10.50 5.33
CA MET A 339 -17.68 11.44 4.82
C MET A 339 -18.81 10.77 4.05
N GLY A 340 -18.70 9.46 3.75
CA GLY A 340 -19.70 8.69 3.01
C GLY A 340 -19.71 8.95 1.50
N THR A 341 -18.61 9.47 0.96
CA THR A 341 -18.41 9.69 -0.50
C THR A 341 -17.68 8.52 -1.16
N ALA A 342 -17.08 7.62 -0.38
CA ALA A 342 -16.58 6.33 -0.83
C ALA A 342 -17.19 5.19 -0.01
N HIS A 343 -17.27 4.01 -0.62
CA HIS A 343 -17.82 2.82 0.03
C HIS A 343 -16.80 1.71 0.05
N THR A 344 -16.66 1.05 1.20
CA THR A 344 -15.85 -0.16 1.34
C THR A 344 -16.75 -1.37 1.52
N ARG A 345 -16.25 -2.54 1.10
CA ARG A 345 -16.92 -3.84 1.27
C ARG A 345 -15.98 -4.83 1.94
N PRO A 346 -16.49 -5.87 2.63
CA PRO A 346 -15.61 -6.93 3.13
C PRO A 346 -14.74 -7.53 2.04
N PRO A 347 -13.44 -7.80 2.29
CA PRO A 347 -12.74 -7.62 3.57
C PRO A 347 -12.12 -6.21 3.77
N PHE A 348 -12.24 -5.30 2.79
CA PHE A 348 -11.54 -4.00 2.79
C PHE A 348 -11.99 -3.04 3.90
N ASP A 349 -13.26 -3.12 4.33
CA ASP A 349 -13.76 -2.36 5.47
C ASP A 349 -13.03 -2.75 6.77
N GLN A 350 -12.77 -4.05 6.95
CA GLN A 350 -12.01 -4.56 8.10
C GLN A 350 -10.54 -4.18 8.01
N ALA A 351 -9.94 -4.28 6.83
CA ALA A 351 -8.57 -3.85 6.58
C ALA A 351 -8.40 -2.35 6.91
N LEU A 352 -9.29 -1.50 6.42
CA LEU A 352 -9.26 -0.07 6.71
C LEU A 352 -9.42 0.25 8.20
N MET A 353 -10.26 -0.51 8.93
CA MET A 353 -10.35 -0.39 10.39
C MET A 353 -9.07 -0.86 11.09
N ALA A 354 -8.43 -1.92 10.59
CA ALA A 354 -7.19 -2.47 11.14
C ALA A 354 -6.00 -1.51 10.97
N LEU A 355 -5.98 -0.67 9.94
CA LEU A 355 -4.99 0.42 9.82
C LEU A 355 -5.07 1.43 10.97
N GLY A 356 -6.23 1.58 11.61
CA GLY A 356 -6.44 2.55 12.70
C GLY A 356 -6.81 3.94 12.20
N LEU A 357 -6.71 4.94 13.09
CA LEU A 357 -6.94 6.32 12.70
C LEU A 357 -5.67 6.96 12.12
N PRO A 358 -5.79 7.77 11.06
CA PRO A 358 -4.64 8.37 10.36
C PRO A 358 -3.69 9.17 11.27
N ASN A 359 -4.20 9.87 12.28
CA ASN A 359 -3.38 10.62 13.21
C ASN A 359 -2.61 9.76 14.24
N SER A 360 -2.96 8.49 14.37
CA SER A 360 -2.37 7.55 15.34
C SER A 360 -1.47 6.49 14.69
N SER A 361 -1.74 6.19 13.43
CA SER A 361 -1.01 5.19 12.64
C SER A 361 -0.75 5.71 11.22
N PRO A 362 -0.17 6.93 11.07
CA PRO A 362 0.03 7.54 9.76
C PRO A 362 1.00 6.74 8.88
N GLU A 363 1.94 5.99 9.47
CA GLU A 363 2.95 5.22 8.76
C GLU A 363 2.35 4.19 7.80
N LEU A 364 1.24 3.57 8.17
CA LEU A 364 0.56 2.58 7.33
C LEU A 364 -0.15 3.22 6.14
N TYR A 365 -0.72 4.42 6.34
CA TYR A 365 -1.32 5.19 5.25
C TYR A 365 -0.25 5.80 4.35
N PHE A 366 0.82 6.34 4.93
CA PHE A 366 1.92 6.97 4.21
C PHE A 366 2.58 5.98 3.26
N ARG A 367 2.97 4.80 3.77
CA ARG A 367 3.64 3.73 3.02
C ARG A 367 2.92 3.34 1.73
N TYR A 368 1.58 3.26 1.78
CA TYR A 368 0.76 2.81 0.65
C TYR A 368 0.08 3.95 -0.12
N SER A 369 0.50 5.20 0.10
CA SER A 369 0.00 6.36 -0.63
C SER A 369 1.05 6.83 -1.64
N SER A 370 0.91 6.40 -2.90
CA SER A 370 1.87 6.70 -3.97
C SER A 370 2.13 8.20 -4.15
N ILE A 371 1.15 9.03 -3.87
CA ILE A 371 1.25 10.49 -4.01
C ILE A 371 2.40 11.10 -3.19
N PHE A 372 2.86 10.41 -2.13
CA PHE A 372 4.01 10.85 -1.31
C PHE A 372 5.33 10.21 -1.75
N HIS A 373 5.30 9.28 -2.71
CA HIS A 373 6.45 8.45 -3.14
C HIS A 373 6.65 8.50 -4.66
N LEU A 374 6.43 9.66 -5.28
CA LEU A 374 6.50 9.81 -6.74
C LEU A 374 7.94 9.92 -7.27
N GLU A 375 8.93 10.15 -6.43
CA GLU A 375 10.32 10.27 -6.86
C GLU A 375 10.78 8.95 -7.54
N GLY A 376 11.28 9.07 -8.80
CA GLY A 376 11.70 7.91 -9.62
C GLY A 376 10.54 7.06 -10.17
N MET A 377 9.29 7.49 -10.05
CA MET A 377 8.18 6.84 -10.72
C MET A 377 8.29 7.02 -12.24
N PRO A 378 8.14 5.96 -13.05
CA PRO A 378 8.16 6.06 -14.51
C PRO A 378 6.96 6.86 -15.03
N PRO A 379 6.94 7.20 -16.33
CA PRO A 379 5.76 7.71 -17.01
C PRO A 379 4.51 6.91 -16.69
N ALA A 380 3.37 7.58 -16.46
CA ALA A 380 2.16 6.91 -16.02
C ALA A 380 0.98 7.08 -16.98
N CYS A 381 0.28 5.98 -17.25
CA CYS A 381 -1.02 5.92 -17.91
C CYS A 381 -2.10 5.73 -16.84
N LEU A 382 -2.86 6.78 -16.54
CA LEU A 382 -3.89 6.76 -15.49
C LEU A 382 -5.27 6.68 -16.14
N LEU A 383 -6.01 5.61 -15.90
CA LEU A 383 -7.36 5.39 -16.43
C LEU A 383 -8.36 5.31 -15.27
N HIS A 384 -9.41 6.13 -15.27
CA HIS A 384 -10.35 6.15 -14.16
C HIS A 384 -11.80 6.43 -14.59
N GLY A 385 -12.74 5.68 -14.01
CA GLY A 385 -14.16 5.92 -14.18
C GLY A 385 -14.65 7.08 -13.32
N ILE A 386 -15.40 8.03 -13.92
CA ILE A 386 -15.92 9.19 -13.17
C ILE A 386 -16.99 8.76 -12.15
N ALA A 387 -17.72 7.68 -12.43
CA ALA A 387 -18.74 7.12 -11.54
C ALA A 387 -18.23 6.01 -10.61
N ASP A 388 -16.92 5.95 -10.38
CA ASP A 388 -16.31 4.95 -9.48
C ASP A 388 -16.68 5.26 -8.01
N GLU A 389 -17.46 4.37 -7.42
CA GLU A 389 -17.96 4.50 -6.04
C GLU A 389 -17.08 3.77 -5.00
N LEU A 390 -16.15 2.91 -5.44
CA LEU A 390 -15.26 2.18 -4.54
C LEU A 390 -13.91 2.88 -4.37
N VAL A 391 -13.28 3.24 -5.48
CA VAL A 391 -12.10 4.10 -5.48
C VAL A 391 -12.50 5.43 -6.14
N PRO A 392 -12.81 6.47 -5.36
CA PRO A 392 -13.34 7.71 -5.90
C PRO A 392 -12.46 8.29 -7.01
N PHE A 393 -13.08 8.81 -8.06
CA PHE A 393 -12.40 9.47 -9.19
C PHE A 393 -11.38 10.53 -8.75
N SER A 394 -11.63 11.18 -7.60
CA SER A 394 -10.70 12.14 -6.98
C SER A 394 -9.31 11.55 -6.69
N GLN A 395 -9.16 10.22 -6.57
CA GLN A 395 -7.86 9.58 -6.39
C GLN A 395 -6.99 9.68 -7.65
N GLY A 396 -7.58 9.40 -8.82
CA GLY A 396 -6.90 9.57 -10.10
C GLY A 396 -6.58 11.03 -10.41
N VAL A 397 -7.54 11.92 -10.16
CA VAL A 397 -7.36 13.37 -10.33
C VAL A 397 -6.21 13.88 -9.47
N GLN A 398 -6.19 13.54 -8.19
CA GLN A 398 -5.15 14.00 -7.26
C GLN A 398 -3.76 13.50 -7.65
N LEU A 399 -3.66 12.25 -8.12
CA LEU A 399 -2.38 11.71 -8.60
C LEU A 399 -1.91 12.44 -9.87
N ALA A 400 -2.81 12.66 -10.83
CA ALA A 400 -2.48 13.39 -12.06
C ALA A 400 -2.05 14.84 -11.78
N GLU A 401 -2.77 15.55 -10.92
CA GLU A 401 -2.43 16.92 -10.50
C GLU A 401 -1.06 16.98 -9.81
N GLU A 402 -0.73 16.01 -8.97
CA GLU A 402 0.57 15.96 -8.29
C GLU A 402 1.71 15.61 -9.27
N MET A 403 1.48 14.71 -10.23
CA MET A 403 2.44 14.42 -11.31
C MET A 403 2.66 15.64 -12.19
N GLU A 404 1.59 16.37 -12.56
CA GLU A 404 1.68 17.64 -13.30
C GLU A 404 2.50 18.68 -12.53
N ARG A 405 2.23 18.86 -11.23
CA ARG A 405 2.96 19.78 -10.35
C ARG A 405 4.46 19.49 -10.29
N ARG A 406 4.84 18.23 -10.39
CA ARG A 406 6.24 17.76 -10.40
C ARG A 406 6.83 17.68 -11.81
N ALA A 407 6.08 18.08 -12.85
CA ALA A 407 6.47 17.95 -14.26
C ALA A 407 6.84 16.51 -14.65
N MET A 408 6.14 15.51 -14.11
CA MET A 408 6.33 14.10 -14.40
C MET A 408 5.50 13.70 -15.63
N PRO A 409 6.05 12.91 -16.56
CA PRO A 409 5.31 12.43 -17.73
C PRO A 409 4.12 11.56 -17.31
N HIS A 410 2.91 11.94 -17.74
CA HIS A 410 1.72 11.12 -17.52
C HIS A 410 0.62 11.44 -18.54
N GLN A 411 -0.32 10.50 -18.70
CA GLN A 411 -1.56 10.69 -19.43
C GLN A 411 -2.71 10.29 -18.51
N PHE A 412 -3.77 11.10 -18.46
CA PHE A 412 -4.93 10.84 -17.63
C PHE A 412 -6.19 10.76 -18.47
N TYR A 413 -6.86 9.60 -18.42
CA TYR A 413 -8.07 9.29 -19.15
C TYR A 413 -9.24 9.11 -18.18
N ALA A 414 -10.30 9.89 -18.40
CA ALA A 414 -11.51 9.89 -17.58
C ALA A 414 -12.71 9.40 -18.39
N TYR A 415 -13.44 8.42 -17.86
CA TYR A 415 -14.56 7.79 -18.56
C TYR A 415 -15.88 8.09 -17.87
N GLU A 416 -16.77 8.83 -18.57
CA GLU A 416 -18.10 9.14 -18.06
C GLU A 416 -18.94 7.89 -17.87
N GLY A 417 -19.70 7.84 -16.76
CA GLY A 417 -20.60 6.74 -16.45
C GLY A 417 -19.91 5.41 -16.09
N LEU A 418 -18.59 5.31 -16.21
CA LEU A 418 -17.85 4.11 -15.84
C LEU A 418 -17.74 4.00 -14.32
N THR A 419 -18.21 2.87 -13.77
CA THR A 419 -18.11 2.52 -12.35
C THR A 419 -16.84 1.72 -12.08
N HIS A 420 -16.57 1.39 -10.81
CA HIS A 420 -15.47 0.51 -10.44
C HIS A 420 -15.49 -0.86 -11.13
N TYR A 421 -16.67 -1.36 -11.42
CA TYR A 421 -16.88 -2.67 -12.06
C TYR A 421 -16.89 -2.59 -13.60
N PHE A 422 -15.92 -1.88 -14.18
CA PHE A 422 -15.82 -1.64 -15.63
C PHE A 422 -15.98 -2.93 -16.46
N ALA A 423 -15.41 -4.06 -16.01
CA ALA A 423 -15.47 -5.33 -16.72
C ALA A 423 -16.89 -5.87 -16.89
N THR A 424 -17.85 -5.45 -16.04
CA THR A 424 -19.23 -5.93 -16.07
C THR A 424 -20.27 -4.84 -16.34
N THR A 425 -19.89 -3.55 -16.24
CA THR A 425 -20.80 -2.40 -16.34
C THR A 425 -20.48 -1.49 -17.53
N ALA A 426 -19.27 -1.51 -18.06
CA ALA A 426 -18.94 -0.78 -19.27
C ALA A 426 -19.61 -1.45 -20.49
N ASP A 427 -20.14 -0.62 -21.40
CA ASP A 427 -20.51 -1.12 -22.70
C ASP A 427 -19.28 -1.48 -23.55
N SER A 428 -19.49 -2.20 -24.66
CA SER A 428 -18.39 -2.65 -25.48
C SER A 428 -17.60 -1.49 -26.13
N ALA A 429 -18.24 -0.36 -26.39
CA ALA A 429 -17.58 0.81 -26.98
C ALA A 429 -16.65 1.47 -25.96
N THR A 430 -17.12 1.69 -24.72
CA THR A 430 -16.29 2.24 -23.62
C THR A 430 -15.12 1.32 -23.30
N THR A 431 -15.37 -0.01 -23.25
CA THR A 431 -14.29 -0.98 -22.99
C THR A 431 -13.24 -0.98 -24.09
N GLN A 432 -13.66 -0.93 -25.36
CA GLN A 432 -12.74 -0.82 -26.51
C GLN A 432 -11.94 0.48 -26.46
N GLN A 433 -12.58 1.60 -26.14
CA GLN A 433 -11.88 2.89 -26.01
C GLN A 433 -10.84 2.86 -24.89
N MET A 434 -11.19 2.33 -23.71
CA MET A 434 -10.23 2.17 -22.59
C MET A 434 -9.04 1.33 -22.98
N PHE A 435 -9.30 0.23 -23.69
CA PHE A 435 -8.23 -0.65 -24.15
C PHE A 435 -7.34 0.04 -25.18
N GLN A 436 -7.92 0.77 -26.14
CA GLN A 436 -7.16 1.54 -27.12
C GLN A 436 -6.32 2.62 -26.48
N ASP A 437 -6.88 3.40 -25.53
CA ASP A 437 -6.15 4.42 -24.77
C ASP A 437 -4.98 3.81 -23.98
N ALA A 438 -5.20 2.62 -23.39
CA ALA A 438 -4.14 1.87 -22.70
C ALA A 438 -3.03 1.44 -23.65
N LEU A 439 -3.38 0.89 -24.82
CA LEU A 439 -2.41 0.48 -25.85
C LEU A 439 -1.60 1.66 -26.37
N ASP A 440 -2.27 2.77 -26.71
CA ASP A 440 -1.63 3.95 -27.26
C ASP A 440 -0.65 4.57 -26.25
N CYS A 441 -1.04 4.61 -24.97
CA CYS A 441 -0.17 5.10 -23.92
C CYS A 441 1.03 4.16 -23.69
N LEU A 442 0.81 2.86 -23.54
CA LEU A 442 1.90 1.88 -23.34
C LEU A 442 2.86 1.88 -24.54
N ARG A 443 2.34 1.86 -25.77
CA ARG A 443 3.17 1.92 -26.99
C ARG A 443 3.95 3.22 -27.09
N GLY A 444 3.38 4.31 -26.65
CA GLY A 444 4.07 5.61 -26.65
C GLY A 444 5.34 5.63 -25.79
N TYR A 445 5.43 4.80 -24.76
CA TYR A 445 6.59 4.73 -23.85
C TYR A 445 7.46 3.48 -24.07
N LEU A 446 6.92 2.43 -24.73
CA LEU A 446 7.64 1.17 -24.97
C LEU A 446 8.07 0.99 -26.43
N ALA A 447 7.91 2.01 -27.28
CA ALA A 447 8.10 1.90 -28.73
C ALA A 447 9.56 1.90 -29.21
N GLU A 448 10.54 2.18 -28.34
CA GLU A 448 11.98 2.19 -28.74
C GLU A 448 12.90 1.61 -27.66
#